data_f53d0c1a3e61985140914411ec7baca4
#
_entry.id   f53d0c1a3e61985140914411ec7baca4
#
_cell.length_a   1.000
_cell.length_b   1.000
_cell.length_c   1.000
_cell.angle_alpha   90.00
_cell.angle_beta   90.00
_cell.angle_gamma   90.00
#
_symmetry.space_group_name_H-M   'P 1'
#
loop_
_entity.id
_entity.type
_entity.pdbx_description
1 polymer ?
#
loop_
_entity_poly.entity_id
_entity_poly.type
_entity_poly.pdbx_seq_one_letter_code
_entity_poly.pdbx_strand_id
1 'polypeptide(L)'
;ITQIYFPYTIYDTVSLGRYAYSKGALSKLSKEDDRIILESIEKVGLLDIKDKMITELSGGQIQRVFLARVFAQDPDIILLDEPTNHLDLKNQIDLLENLKEWISSNNKIVVGVLHDLNLVQYFADNVLMLKDGQIVAYGNPQTVLNDPILDDLYGIDIKGFMTEILKKWE
;
A
#
# COMPACT_ATOMS: atom_id res chain seq x y z
N ILE A 1 -6.83 0.02 -16.22
CA ILE A 1 -7.56 -1.10 -15.58
C ILE A 1 -6.96 -2.38 -16.12
N THR A 2 -6.18 -3.08 -15.30
CA THR A 2 -5.60 -4.37 -15.68
C THR A 2 -6.74 -5.38 -15.73
N GLN A 3 -7.10 -5.86 -16.92
CA GLN A 3 -8.06 -6.95 -17.05
C GLN A 3 -7.42 -8.23 -16.51
N ILE A 4 -7.99 -8.76 -15.44
CA ILE A 4 -7.54 -10.01 -14.83
C ILE A 4 -8.20 -11.15 -15.63
N TYR A 5 -7.39 -11.89 -16.39
CA TYR A 5 -7.87 -12.96 -17.28
C TYR A 5 -7.95 -14.35 -16.64
N PHE A 6 -7.47 -14.52 -15.40
CA PHE A 6 -7.43 -15.83 -14.74
C PHE A 6 -8.50 -15.93 -13.65
N PRO A 7 -9.32 -16.99 -13.64
CA PRO A 7 -10.35 -17.22 -12.64
C PRO A 7 -9.75 -17.83 -11.36
N TYR A 8 -8.92 -17.04 -10.67
CA TYR A 8 -8.41 -17.41 -9.36
C TYR A 8 -9.32 -16.85 -8.26
N THR A 9 -9.45 -17.62 -7.18
CA THR A 9 -10.05 -17.12 -5.94
C THR A 9 -9.11 -16.15 -5.23
N ILE A 10 -9.60 -15.44 -4.21
CA ILE A 10 -8.76 -14.65 -3.32
C ILE A 10 -7.70 -15.54 -2.70
N TYR A 11 -8.10 -16.70 -2.17
CA TYR A 11 -7.17 -17.67 -1.57
C TYR A 11 -6.09 -18.10 -2.56
N ASP A 12 -6.45 -18.49 -3.79
CA ASP A 12 -5.48 -18.90 -4.83
C ASP A 12 -4.49 -17.77 -5.12
N THR A 13 -4.98 -16.53 -5.25
CA THR A 13 -4.14 -15.37 -5.56
C THR A 13 -3.15 -15.08 -4.44
N VAL A 14 -3.59 -15.14 -3.19
CA VAL A 14 -2.74 -14.90 -2.02
C VAL A 14 -1.73 -16.05 -1.84
N SER A 15 -2.14 -17.29 -2.14
CA SER A 15 -1.27 -18.46 -2.09
C SER A 15 -0.04 -18.34 -2.99
N LEU A 16 -0.12 -17.57 -4.09
CA LEU A 16 1.03 -17.30 -4.97
C LEU A 16 2.19 -16.63 -4.21
N GLY A 17 1.92 -15.89 -3.13
CA GLY A 17 2.95 -15.32 -2.26
C GLY A 17 3.84 -16.38 -1.61
N ARG A 18 3.33 -17.58 -1.39
CA ARG A 18 4.07 -18.68 -0.74
C ARG A 18 4.93 -19.51 -1.69
N TYR A 19 4.76 -19.36 -3.01
CA TYR A 19 5.57 -20.13 -3.98
C TYR A 19 7.07 -19.85 -3.88
N ALA A 20 7.48 -18.66 -3.41
CA ALA A 20 8.89 -18.34 -3.19
C ALA A 20 9.56 -19.27 -2.15
N TYR A 21 8.78 -19.89 -1.26
CA TYR A 21 9.24 -20.80 -0.20
C TYR A 21 9.08 -22.28 -0.56
N SER A 22 8.47 -22.58 -1.72
CA SER A 22 8.24 -23.95 -2.14
C SER A 22 9.54 -24.61 -2.61
N LYS A 23 9.80 -25.84 -2.17
CA LYS A 23 11.03 -26.61 -2.49
C LYS A 23 11.02 -27.24 -3.91
N GLY A 24 10.12 -26.83 -4.78
CA GLY A 24 10.02 -27.32 -6.18
C GLY A 24 8.71 -26.91 -6.85
N ALA A 25 8.71 -26.88 -8.17
CA ALA A 25 7.60 -26.39 -9.00
C ALA A 25 6.24 -27.14 -8.81
N LEU A 26 6.24 -28.28 -8.13
CA LEU A 26 5.07 -29.13 -7.84
C LEU A 26 4.87 -29.39 -6.33
N SER A 27 5.56 -28.67 -5.44
CA SER A 27 5.38 -28.87 -4.02
C SER A 27 4.02 -28.34 -3.57
N LYS A 28 3.29 -29.16 -2.82
CA LYS A 28 2.03 -28.73 -2.19
C LYS A 28 2.35 -27.75 -1.07
N LEU A 29 1.46 -26.79 -0.87
CA LEU A 29 1.50 -25.88 0.28
C LEU A 29 1.48 -26.70 1.59
N SER A 30 2.32 -26.29 2.53
CA SER A 30 2.33 -26.87 3.87
C SER A 30 1.16 -26.36 4.70
N LYS A 31 0.89 -26.98 5.84
CA LYS A 31 -0.11 -26.46 6.79
C LYS A 31 0.28 -25.08 7.34
N GLU A 32 1.56 -24.80 7.43
CA GLU A 32 2.08 -23.50 7.85
C GLU A 32 1.85 -22.44 6.76
N ASP A 33 2.05 -22.78 5.49
CA ASP A 33 1.71 -21.87 4.38
C ASP A 33 0.22 -21.54 4.36
N ASP A 34 -0.64 -22.54 4.56
CA ASP A 34 -2.08 -22.35 4.63
C ASP A 34 -2.48 -21.38 5.76
N ARG A 35 -1.88 -21.54 6.96
CA ARG A 35 -2.09 -20.63 8.08
C ARG A 35 -1.68 -19.19 7.73
N ILE A 36 -0.48 -19.00 7.14
CA ILE A 36 0.03 -17.67 6.75
C ILE A 36 -0.88 -17.03 5.71
N ILE A 37 -1.36 -17.80 4.72
CA ILE A 37 -2.28 -17.31 3.70
C ILE A 37 -3.58 -16.79 4.33
N LEU A 38 -4.21 -17.59 5.20
CA LEU A 38 -5.47 -17.22 5.85
C LEU A 38 -5.30 -15.99 6.75
N GLU A 39 -4.24 -15.92 7.55
CA GLU A 39 -3.92 -14.75 8.38
C GLU A 39 -3.67 -13.49 7.53
N SER A 40 -3.04 -13.63 6.38
CA SER A 40 -2.81 -12.50 5.46
C SER A 40 -4.11 -12.00 4.84
N ILE A 41 -5.04 -12.89 4.51
CA ILE A 41 -6.37 -12.55 4.00
C ILE A 41 -7.21 -11.88 5.09
N GLU A 42 -7.14 -12.38 6.33
CA GLU A 42 -7.84 -11.83 7.48
C GLU A 42 -7.39 -10.40 7.78
N LYS A 43 -6.08 -10.13 7.77
CA LYS A 43 -5.49 -8.80 7.99
C LYS A 43 -6.06 -7.71 7.07
N VAL A 44 -6.43 -8.06 5.86
CA VAL A 44 -7.02 -7.12 4.90
C VAL A 44 -8.55 -7.18 4.87
N GLY A 45 -9.18 -7.90 5.81
CA GLY A 45 -10.65 -7.97 5.96
C GLY A 45 -11.37 -8.69 4.81
N LEU A 46 -10.77 -9.73 4.24
CA LEU A 46 -11.34 -10.49 3.13
C LEU A 46 -11.60 -11.98 3.44
N LEU A 47 -11.44 -12.41 4.70
CA LEU A 47 -11.52 -13.81 5.07
C LEU A 47 -12.88 -14.44 4.74
N ASP A 48 -13.99 -13.73 5.00
CA ASP A 48 -15.35 -14.23 4.77
C ASP A 48 -15.67 -14.47 3.29
N ILE A 49 -14.89 -13.87 2.40
CA ILE A 49 -15.07 -14.00 0.95
C ILE A 49 -13.86 -14.63 0.24
N LYS A 50 -12.98 -15.33 0.97
CA LYS A 50 -11.70 -15.88 0.46
C LYS A 50 -11.86 -16.79 -0.77
N ASP A 51 -13.01 -17.44 -0.91
CA ASP A 51 -13.31 -18.36 -2.01
C ASP A 51 -13.94 -17.64 -3.24
N LYS A 52 -14.16 -16.32 -3.16
CA LYS A 52 -14.72 -15.52 -4.24
C LYS A 52 -13.67 -15.29 -5.34
N MET A 53 -14.12 -15.28 -6.60
CA MET A 53 -13.23 -15.02 -7.74
C MET A 53 -12.77 -13.57 -7.74
N ILE A 54 -11.48 -13.32 -8.04
CA ILE A 54 -10.93 -11.97 -8.10
C ILE A 54 -11.58 -11.10 -9.20
N THR A 55 -12.15 -11.72 -10.21
CA THR A 55 -12.89 -11.04 -11.28
C THR A 55 -14.23 -10.44 -10.84
N GLU A 56 -14.74 -10.83 -9.68
CA GLU A 56 -16.01 -10.37 -9.12
C GLU A 56 -15.80 -9.26 -8.07
N LEU A 57 -14.55 -8.85 -7.82
CA LEU A 57 -14.18 -7.91 -6.79
C LEU A 57 -14.21 -6.46 -7.29
N SER A 58 -14.48 -5.52 -6.38
CA SER A 58 -14.25 -4.10 -6.61
C SER A 58 -12.74 -3.79 -6.69
N GLY A 59 -12.38 -2.64 -7.28
CA GLY A 59 -10.98 -2.23 -7.39
C GLY A 59 -10.26 -2.18 -6.04
N GLY A 60 -10.91 -1.66 -4.99
CA GLY A 60 -10.34 -1.63 -3.64
C GLY A 60 -10.19 -3.02 -3.02
N GLN A 61 -11.11 -3.96 -3.32
CA GLN A 61 -10.96 -5.35 -2.89
C GLN A 61 -9.79 -6.04 -3.59
N ILE A 62 -9.62 -5.82 -4.89
CA ILE A 62 -8.49 -6.36 -5.67
C ILE A 62 -7.16 -5.87 -5.09
N GLN A 63 -7.07 -4.59 -4.76
CA GLN A 63 -5.85 -4.04 -4.16
C GLN A 63 -5.54 -4.67 -2.80
N ARG A 64 -6.56 -4.89 -1.95
CA ARG A 64 -6.40 -5.62 -0.68
C ARG A 64 -5.97 -7.07 -0.89
N VAL A 65 -6.44 -7.75 -1.94
CA VAL A 65 -5.95 -9.11 -2.30
C VAL A 65 -4.47 -9.08 -2.64
N PHE A 66 -4.00 -8.11 -3.44
CA PHE A 66 -2.58 -8.00 -3.77
C PHE A 66 -1.74 -7.66 -2.53
N LEU A 67 -2.25 -6.83 -1.63
CA LEU A 67 -1.59 -6.55 -0.36
C LEU A 67 -1.47 -7.82 0.52
N ALA A 68 -2.56 -8.60 0.65
CA ALA A 68 -2.54 -9.88 1.35
C ALA A 68 -1.51 -10.85 0.76
N ARG A 69 -1.40 -10.90 -0.57
CA ARG A 69 -0.38 -11.70 -1.26
C ARG A 69 1.05 -11.27 -0.87
N VAL A 70 1.30 -9.95 -0.77
CA VAL A 70 2.60 -9.43 -0.33
C VAL A 70 2.85 -9.80 1.14
N PHE A 71 1.85 -9.70 2.01
CA PHE A 71 1.97 -10.12 3.41
C PHE A 71 2.25 -11.62 3.53
N ALA A 72 1.58 -12.46 2.73
CA ALA A 72 1.86 -13.89 2.69
C ALA A 72 3.27 -14.21 2.20
N GLN A 73 3.83 -13.39 1.31
CA GLN A 73 5.21 -13.50 0.88
C GLN A 73 6.21 -13.10 1.97
N ASP A 74 5.82 -12.27 2.94
CA ASP A 74 6.62 -11.77 4.06
C ASP A 74 8.01 -11.24 3.67
N PRO A 75 8.11 -10.30 2.72
CA PRO A 75 9.38 -9.73 2.31
C PRO A 75 9.96 -8.81 3.39
N ASP A 76 11.28 -8.53 3.35
CA ASP A 76 11.89 -7.54 4.25
C ASP A 76 11.61 -6.10 3.82
N ILE A 77 11.42 -5.89 2.51
CA ILE A 77 11.16 -4.58 1.92
C ILE A 77 10.00 -4.70 0.93
N ILE A 78 9.01 -3.81 1.04
CA ILE A 78 7.93 -3.64 0.06
C ILE A 78 8.18 -2.36 -0.73
N LEU A 79 8.08 -2.46 -2.06
CA LEU A 79 8.07 -1.31 -2.96
C LEU A 79 6.66 -1.12 -3.52
N LEU A 80 6.13 0.09 -3.39
CA LEU A 80 4.78 0.46 -3.85
C LEU A 80 4.87 1.62 -4.83
N ASP A 81 4.32 1.42 -6.00
CA ASP A 81 4.20 2.46 -7.01
C ASP A 81 2.74 2.94 -7.06
N GLU A 82 2.51 4.16 -6.56
CA GLU A 82 1.21 4.84 -6.52
C GLU A 82 0.05 3.96 -5.98
N PRO A 83 0.20 3.30 -4.82
CA PRO A 83 -0.75 2.29 -4.34
C PRO A 83 -2.12 2.85 -3.97
N THR A 84 -2.24 4.16 -3.81
CA THR A 84 -3.48 4.86 -3.44
C THR A 84 -4.29 5.37 -4.64
N ASN A 85 -3.74 5.28 -5.86
CA ASN A 85 -4.42 5.76 -7.05
C ASN A 85 -5.72 4.98 -7.33
N HIS A 86 -6.74 5.71 -7.77
CA HIS A 86 -8.07 5.18 -8.08
C HIS A 86 -8.84 4.56 -6.90
N LEU A 87 -8.37 4.78 -5.67
CA LEU A 87 -9.09 4.42 -4.46
C LEU A 87 -9.85 5.63 -3.90
N ASP A 88 -11.02 5.38 -3.33
CA ASP A 88 -11.67 6.34 -2.45
C ASP A 88 -10.86 6.54 -1.15
N LEU A 89 -11.10 7.64 -0.46
CA LEU A 89 -10.36 8.03 0.73
C LEU A 89 -10.32 6.93 1.81
N LYS A 90 -11.44 6.22 2.01
CA LYS A 90 -11.50 5.14 3.00
C LYS A 90 -10.55 4.01 2.64
N ASN A 91 -10.58 3.54 1.39
CA ASN A 91 -9.72 2.46 0.93
C ASN A 91 -8.24 2.87 0.92
N GLN A 92 -7.92 4.16 0.66
CA GLN A 92 -6.55 4.68 0.79
C GLN A 92 -6.04 4.59 2.24
N ILE A 93 -6.85 5.04 3.20
CA ILE A 93 -6.51 5.00 4.63
C ILE A 93 -6.36 3.56 5.09
N ASP A 94 -7.33 2.69 4.80
CA ASP A 94 -7.31 1.27 5.19
C ASP A 94 -6.04 0.57 4.67
N LEU A 95 -5.62 0.86 3.43
CA LEU A 95 -4.40 0.29 2.83
C LEU A 95 -3.15 0.73 3.59
N LEU A 96 -3.00 2.03 3.87
CA LEU A 96 -1.83 2.58 4.55
C LEU A 96 -1.78 2.16 6.02
N GLU A 97 -2.92 2.06 6.72
CA GLU A 97 -3.01 1.53 8.08
C GLU A 97 -2.56 0.06 8.14
N ASN A 98 -3.02 -0.80 7.22
CA ASN A 98 -2.58 -2.18 7.14
C ASN A 98 -1.06 -2.29 6.92
N LEU A 99 -0.48 -1.43 6.08
CA LEU A 99 0.98 -1.37 5.88
C LEU A 99 1.71 -0.93 7.15
N LYS A 100 1.21 0.10 7.83
CA LYS A 100 1.80 0.63 9.07
C LYS A 100 1.79 -0.43 10.19
N GLU A 101 0.69 -1.16 10.33
CA GLU A 101 0.59 -2.27 11.28
C GLU A 101 1.58 -3.39 10.94
N TRP A 102 1.69 -3.75 9.66
CA TRP A 102 2.61 -4.78 9.19
C TRP A 102 4.08 -4.42 9.45
N ILE A 103 4.49 -3.16 9.19
CA ILE A 103 5.83 -2.64 9.50
C ILE A 103 6.11 -2.77 10.99
N SER A 104 5.20 -2.27 11.82
CA SER A 104 5.39 -2.18 13.27
C SER A 104 5.55 -3.55 13.94
N SER A 105 4.85 -4.57 13.41
CA SER A 105 4.87 -5.93 13.98
C SER A 105 6.08 -6.77 13.54
N ASN A 106 6.79 -6.40 12.45
CA ASN A 106 7.75 -7.29 11.81
C ASN A 106 9.14 -6.66 11.55
N ASN A 107 9.39 -5.44 12.00
CA ASN A 107 10.64 -4.69 11.72
C ASN A 107 10.97 -4.64 10.21
N LYS A 108 9.98 -4.32 9.40
CA LYS A 108 10.02 -4.30 7.93
C LYS A 108 10.16 -2.87 7.40
N ILE A 109 10.39 -2.73 6.10
CA ILE A 109 10.50 -1.44 5.42
C ILE A 109 9.47 -1.39 4.29
N VAL A 110 8.79 -0.25 4.16
CA VAL A 110 7.96 0.08 3.00
C VAL A 110 8.51 1.34 2.36
N VAL A 111 8.73 1.29 1.06
CA VAL A 111 9.06 2.45 0.23
C VAL A 111 7.94 2.62 -0.79
N GLY A 112 7.30 3.78 -0.79
CA GLY A 112 6.16 4.04 -1.67
C GLY A 112 6.23 5.40 -2.36
N VAL A 113 5.67 5.47 -3.57
CA VAL A 113 5.39 6.73 -4.26
C VAL A 113 3.96 7.13 -3.95
N LEU A 114 3.77 8.30 -3.35
CA LEU A 114 2.46 8.87 -3.02
C LEU A 114 2.37 10.29 -3.59
N HIS A 115 1.18 10.67 -4.06
CA HIS A 115 0.90 12.02 -4.59
C HIS A 115 0.13 12.91 -3.62
N ASP A 116 -0.59 12.33 -2.66
CA ASP A 116 -1.34 13.08 -1.66
C ASP A 116 -0.44 13.46 -0.48
N LEU A 117 -0.16 14.75 -0.35
CA LEU A 117 0.69 15.31 0.72
C LEU A 117 0.12 15.08 2.11
N ASN A 118 -1.22 14.99 2.28
CA ASN A 118 -1.83 14.70 3.57
C ASN A 118 -1.55 13.25 3.99
N LEU A 119 -1.65 12.31 3.04
CA LEU A 119 -1.30 10.92 3.31
C LEU A 119 0.19 10.77 3.62
N VAL A 120 1.06 11.45 2.87
CA VAL A 120 2.50 11.48 3.16
C VAL A 120 2.77 12.05 4.55
N GLN A 121 2.18 13.20 4.89
CA GLN A 121 2.35 13.84 6.20
C GLN A 121 1.89 12.96 7.36
N TYR A 122 0.84 12.16 7.16
CA TYR A 122 0.23 11.34 8.21
C TYR A 122 0.90 9.96 8.37
N PHE A 123 1.35 9.36 7.29
CA PHE A 123 1.82 7.96 7.31
C PHE A 123 3.34 7.79 7.19
N ALA A 124 4.06 8.71 6.53
CA ALA A 124 5.48 8.52 6.27
C ALA A 124 6.35 8.88 7.48
N ASP A 125 7.35 8.05 7.77
CA ASP A 125 8.41 8.37 8.75
C ASP A 125 9.47 9.26 8.12
N ASN A 126 9.80 9.03 6.85
CA ASN A 126 10.73 9.81 6.06
C ASN A 126 10.18 10.05 4.65
N VAL A 127 10.48 11.21 4.09
CA VAL A 127 10.10 11.63 2.74
C VAL A 127 11.34 11.93 1.93
N LEU A 128 11.36 11.44 0.70
CA LEU A 128 12.31 11.80 -0.33
C LEU A 128 11.55 12.57 -1.41
N MET A 129 11.92 13.83 -1.66
CA MET A 129 11.33 14.65 -2.71
C MET A 129 12.23 14.69 -3.93
N LEU A 130 11.63 14.47 -5.10
CA LEU A 130 12.32 14.46 -6.39
C LEU A 130 11.77 15.57 -7.30
N LYS A 131 12.66 16.30 -7.97
CA LYS A 131 12.34 17.25 -9.02
C LYS A 131 13.35 17.06 -10.17
N ASP A 132 12.87 16.88 -11.38
CA ASP A 132 13.71 16.69 -12.59
C ASP A 132 14.79 15.61 -12.43
N GLY A 133 14.46 14.51 -11.74
CA GLY A 133 15.37 13.39 -11.48
C GLY A 133 16.42 13.64 -10.40
N GLN A 134 16.35 14.77 -9.68
CA GLN A 134 17.26 15.12 -8.59
C GLN A 134 16.56 15.12 -7.25
N ILE A 135 17.30 14.75 -6.20
CA ILE A 135 16.81 14.83 -4.82
C ILE A 135 16.85 16.29 -4.40
N VAL A 136 15.69 16.87 -4.08
CA VAL A 136 15.59 18.26 -3.58
C VAL A 136 15.48 18.31 -2.07
N ALA A 137 14.92 17.27 -1.44
CA ALA A 137 14.87 17.17 0.02
C ALA A 137 14.74 15.72 0.47
N TYR A 138 15.22 15.43 1.69
CA TYR A 138 15.09 14.14 2.37
C TYR A 138 15.02 14.34 3.88
N GLY A 139 14.10 13.65 4.56
CA GLY A 139 13.98 13.68 6.01
C GLY A 139 12.56 13.48 6.51
N ASN A 140 12.33 13.85 7.77
CA ASN A 140 11.02 13.77 8.40
C ASN A 140 9.99 14.65 7.67
N PRO A 141 8.75 14.20 7.46
CA PRO A 141 7.70 14.97 6.79
C PRO A 141 7.54 16.40 7.32
N GLN A 142 7.56 16.59 8.63
CA GLN A 142 7.38 17.91 9.25
C GLN A 142 8.48 18.91 8.88
N THR A 143 9.67 18.44 8.55
CA THR A 143 10.81 19.28 8.16
C THR A 143 10.95 19.45 6.66
N VAL A 144 10.57 18.43 5.89
CA VAL A 144 10.73 18.38 4.42
C VAL A 144 9.52 19.01 3.72
N LEU A 145 8.30 18.76 4.21
CA LEU A 145 7.07 19.34 3.67
C LEU A 145 6.84 20.76 4.23
N ASN A 146 7.84 21.62 4.09
CA ASN A 146 7.75 23.03 4.51
C ASN A 146 7.53 23.94 3.30
N ASP A 147 7.03 25.15 3.58
CA ASP A 147 6.58 26.11 2.58
C ASP A 147 7.61 26.40 1.48
N PRO A 148 8.88 26.76 1.78
CA PRO A 148 9.84 27.12 0.73
C PRO A 148 10.13 25.98 -0.26
N ILE A 149 10.18 24.74 0.21
CA ILE A 149 10.46 23.57 -0.62
C ILE A 149 9.23 23.20 -1.46
N LEU A 150 8.05 23.21 -0.85
CA LEU A 150 6.79 22.88 -1.53
C LEU A 150 6.46 23.94 -2.59
N ASP A 151 6.61 25.23 -2.26
CA ASP A 151 6.32 26.33 -3.18
C ASP A 151 7.23 26.29 -4.39
N ASP A 152 8.53 25.99 -4.22
CA ASP A 152 9.46 25.80 -5.34
C ASP A 152 9.12 24.55 -6.18
N LEU A 153 8.69 23.47 -5.53
CA LEU A 153 8.38 22.21 -6.22
C LEU A 153 7.08 22.32 -7.04
N TYR A 154 6.04 22.91 -6.47
CA TYR A 154 4.71 22.98 -7.07
C TYR A 154 4.42 24.31 -7.78
N GLY A 155 5.19 25.35 -7.51
CA GLY A 155 4.99 26.68 -8.08
C GLY A 155 3.79 27.45 -7.52
N ILE A 156 3.23 27.02 -6.38
CA ILE A 156 2.09 27.63 -5.71
C ILE A 156 2.25 27.55 -4.18
N ASP A 157 1.61 28.45 -3.43
CA ASP A 157 1.51 28.37 -1.97
C ASP A 157 0.58 27.21 -1.56
N ILE A 158 1.17 26.02 -1.40
CA ILE A 158 0.46 24.79 -1.05
C ILE A 158 -0.18 24.89 0.33
N LYS A 159 0.54 25.42 1.33
CA LYS A 159 0.04 25.49 2.69
C LYS A 159 -1.10 26.51 2.85
N GLY A 160 -0.98 27.65 2.22
CA GLY A 160 -2.06 28.64 2.17
C GLY A 160 -3.30 28.05 1.54
N PHE A 161 -3.16 27.37 0.41
CA PHE A 161 -4.27 26.69 -0.28
C PHE A 161 -4.94 25.61 0.60
N MET A 162 -4.17 24.72 1.22
CA MET A 162 -4.73 23.69 2.11
C MET A 162 -5.41 24.29 3.34
N THR A 163 -4.83 25.35 3.94
CA THR A 163 -5.44 26.06 5.08
C THR A 163 -6.77 26.70 4.70
N GLU A 164 -6.87 27.27 3.50
CA GLU A 164 -8.13 27.86 3.01
C GLU A 164 -9.22 26.78 2.80
N ILE A 165 -8.84 25.60 2.29
CA ILE A 165 -9.76 24.47 2.14
C ILE A 165 -10.28 24.03 3.51
N LEU A 166 -9.39 23.83 4.49
CA LEU A 166 -9.78 23.36 5.83
C LEU A 166 -10.78 24.32 6.51
N LYS A 167 -10.62 25.63 6.35
CA LYS A 167 -11.59 26.62 6.85
C LYS A 167 -13.00 26.50 6.27
N LYS A 168 -13.15 25.83 5.13
CA LYS A 168 -14.49 25.60 4.51
C LYS A 168 -15.21 24.38 5.11
N TRP A 169 -14.54 23.61 5.95
CA TRP A 169 -15.12 22.47 6.66
C TRP A 169 -15.57 22.81 8.09
N GLU A 170 -15.20 23.99 8.59
CA GLU A 170 -15.67 24.60 9.85
C GLU A 170 -17.02 25.31 9.68
#